data_6359a57b7ea7e77b1cb294ef88061e09
#
_entry.id   6359a57b7ea7e77b1cb294ef88061e09
#
_cell.length_a   1.000
_cell.length_b   1.000
_cell.length_c   1.000
_cell.angle_alpha   90.00
_cell.angle_beta   90.00
_cell.angle_gamma   90.00
#
_symmetry.space_group_name_H-M   'P 1'
#
loop_
_entity.id
_entity.type
_entity.pdbx_description
1 polymer ?
#
loop_
_entity_poly.entity_id
_entity_poly.type
_entity_poly.pdbx_seq_one_letter_code
_entity_poly.pdbx_strand_id
1 'polypeptide(L)'
;DKSLTNRRIWAAIPGVAPDGICLDENNQVWVANAIGPEVLLVAEGGDIVARVATSQPCYACMLGGRDGKTLFALTAAGSDGKHAAAAKTGKIETVQVRAVRAGWP
;
A
#
# COMPACT_ATOMS: atom_id res chain seq x y z
N ASP A 1 11.36 -26.85 -8.16
CA ASP A 1 9.98 -27.23 -8.43
C ASP A 1 9.03 -26.02 -8.18
N LYS A 2 7.74 -26.25 -8.28
CA LYS A 2 6.75 -25.19 -8.16
C LYS A 2 6.12 -25.12 -6.76
N SER A 3 6.62 -25.85 -5.79
CA SER A 3 6.08 -25.80 -4.44
C SER A 3 6.51 -24.54 -3.73
N LEU A 4 5.66 -24.09 -2.81
CA LEU A 4 5.96 -22.94 -1.99
C LEU A 4 6.64 -23.39 -0.70
N THR A 5 7.68 -22.66 -0.31
CA THR A 5 8.46 -22.98 0.88
C THR A 5 8.59 -21.74 1.75
N ASN A 6 9.02 -21.94 2.99
CA ASN A 6 9.37 -20.86 3.90
C ASN A 6 8.22 -19.89 4.18
N ARG A 7 7.00 -20.44 4.33
CA ARG A 7 5.84 -19.63 4.72
C ARG A 7 6.06 -19.12 6.14
N ARG A 8 5.94 -17.81 6.31
CA ARG A 8 6.13 -17.17 7.61
C ARG A 8 5.32 -15.88 7.68
N ILE A 9 5.16 -15.34 8.87
CA ILE A 9 4.67 -13.98 9.05
C ILE A 9 5.83 -13.04 8.71
N TRP A 10 5.68 -12.28 7.63
CA TRP A 10 6.73 -11.36 7.18
C TRP A 10 6.81 -10.14 8.09
N ALA A 11 5.67 -9.61 8.52
CA ALA A 11 5.57 -8.48 9.44
C ALA A 11 4.21 -8.48 10.13
N ALA A 12 4.20 -8.13 11.41
CA ALA A 12 2.97 -7.82 12.14
C ALA A 12 2.95 -6.31 12.38
N ILE A 13 1.83 -5.66 12.08
CA ILE A 13 1.71 -4.21 12.16
C ILE A 13 0.49 -3.86 13.00
N PRO A 14 0.64 -3.74 14.33
CA PRO A 14 -0.49 -3.44 15.20
C PRO A 14 -1.17 -2.11 14.83
N GLY A 15 -2.49 -2.09 14.91
CA GLY A 15 -3.28 -0.88 14.64
C GLY A 15 -3.45 -0.55 13.17
N VAL A 16 -3.03 -1.42 12.28
CA VAL A 16 -3.16 -1.24 10.82
C VAL A 16 -4.03 -2.35 10.26
N ALA A 17 -4.90 -2.01 9.31
CA ALA A 17 -5.64 -2.99 8.53
C ALA A 17 -5.05 -3.03 7.13
N PRO A 18 -4.07 -3.93 6.89
CA PRO A 18 -3.42 -4.03 5.58
C PRO A 18 -4.43 -4.44 4.51
N ASP A 19 -4.45 -3.71 3.41
CA ASP A 19 -5.25 -4.06 2.24
C ASP A 19 -4.29 -4.27 1.06
N GLY A 20 -4.31 -3.46 0.01
CA GLY A 20 -3.38 -3.61 -1.09
C GLY A 20 -1.94 -3.33 -0.69
N ILE A 21 -1.03 -4.08 -1.27
CA ILE A 21 0.41 -3.96 -0.99
C ILE A 21 1.22 -3.99 -2.29
N CYS A 22 2.43 -3.43 -2.25
CA CYS A 22 3.40 -3.59 -3.33
C CYS A 22 4.83 -3.54 -2.80
N LEU A 23 5.73 -4.23 -3.48
CA LEU A 23 7.15 -4.29 -3.09
C LEU A 23 7.96 -3.22 -3.81
N ASP A 24 8.99 -2.71 -3.11
CA ASP A 24 10.01 -1.90 -3.73
C ASP A 24 11.31 -2.71 -3.93
N GLU A 25 12.30 -2.09 -4.57
CA GLU A 25 13.58 -2.75 -4.88
C GLU A 25 14.42 -3.07 -3.65
N ASN A 26 14.13 -2.44 -2.52
CA ASN A 26 14.83 -2.67 -1.26
C ASN A 26 14.17 -3.78 -0.43
N ASN A 27 13.25 -4.54 -1.03
CA ASN A 27 12.51 -5.60 -0.36
C ASN A 27 11.69 -5.09 0.81
N GLN A 28 11.19 -3.85 0.68
CA GLN A 28 10.25 -3.26 1.62
C GLN A 28 8.87 -3.21 0.98
N VAL A 29 7.83 -3.17 1.78
CA VAL A 29 6.45 -3.31 1.30
C VAL A 29 5.68 -2.03 1.63
N TRP A 30 5.10 -1.42 0.58
CA TRP A 30 4.09 -0.39 0.76
C TRP A 30 2.77 -1.05 1.10
N VAL A 31 2.14 -0.59 2.17
CA VAL A 31 0.91 -1.17 2.71
C VAL A 31 -0.16 -0.09 2.78
N ALA A 32 -1.24 -0.28 2.03
CA ALA A 32 -2.41 0.58 2.13
C ALA A 32 -3.14 0.27 3.44
N ASN A 33 -3.38 1.31 4.26
CA ASN A 33 -4.08 1.15 5.51
C ASN A 33 -5.57 1.44 5.33
N ALA A 34 -6.39 0.41 5.41
CA ALA A 34 -7.82 0.51 5.16
C ALA A 34 -8.60 1.19 6.30
N ILE A 35 -8.00 1.35 7.46
CA ILE A 35 -8.62 2.01 8.61
C ILE A 35 -7.97 3.34 8.95
N GLY A 36 -7.02 3.81 8.11
CA GLY A 36 -6.37 5.08 8.32
C GLY A 36 -6.03 5.74 6.99
N PRO A 37 -5.94 7.08 6.96
CA PRO A 37 -5.63 7.81 5.73
C PRO A 37 -4.13 7.82 5.47
N GLU A 38 -3.53 6.67 5.17
CA GLU A 38 -2.09 6.56 4.99
C GLU A 38 -1.70 5.33 4.17
N VAL A 39 -0.50 5.40 3.59
CA VAL A 39 0.23 4.25 3.07
C VAL A 39 1.53 4.15 3.84
N LEU A 40 1.87 2.97 4.31
CA LEU A 40 3.07 2.73 5.13
C LEU A 40 4.12 1.99 4.32
N LEU A 41 5.38 2.36 4.47
CA LEU A 41 6.50 1.56 3.98
C LEU A 41 7.03 0.73 5.15
N VAL A 42 6.99 -0.59 5.01
CA VAL A 42 7.29 -1.53 6.10
C VAL A 42 8.46 -2.41 5.70
N ALA A 43 9.43 -2.52 6.60
CA ALA A 43 10.53 -3.47 6.47
C ALA A 43 10.13 -4.82 7.06
N GLU A 44 10.79 -5.89 6.64
CA GLU A 44 10.55 -7.21 7.22
C GLU A 44 10.74 -7.15 8.74
N GLY A 45 9.81 -7.74 9.47
CA GLY A 45 9.79 -7.68 10.93
C GLY A 45 8.81 -6.66 11.47
N GLY A 46 8.36 -5.70 10.66
CA GLY A 46 7.30 -4.76 11.03
C GLY A 46 7.72 -3.33 11.29
N ASP A 47 9.01 -2.99 11.14
CA ASP A 47 9.46 -1.61 11.29
C ASP A 47 8.83 -0.73 10.22
N ILE A 48 8.20 0.37 10.64
CA ILE A 48 7.63 1.34 9.72
C ILE A 48 8.72 2.33 9.34
N VAL A 49 9.15 2.26 8.07
CA VAL A 49 10.25 3.05 7.53
C VAL A 49 9.79 4.42 7.08
N ALA A 50 8.58 4.49 6.54
CA ALA A 50 8.02 5.75 6.04
C ALA A 50 6.50 5.70 6.11
N ARG A 51 5.89 6.89 6.18
CA ARG A 51 4.45 7.07 6.15
C ARG A 51 4.10 8.14 5.13
N VAL A 52 3.12 7.87 4.30
CA VAL A 52 2.56 8.83 3.36
C VAL A 52 1.11 9.07 3.75
N ALA A 53 0.81 10.29 4.17
CA ALA A 53 -0.57 10.66 4.49
C ALA A 53 -1.39 10.76 3.20
N THR A 54 -2.60 10.22 3.24
CA THR A 54 -3.57 10.35 2.16
C THR A 54 -4.76 11.17 2.64
N SER A 55 -5.60 11.64 1.71
CA SER A 55 -6.74 12.48 2.09
C SER A 55 -7.88 11.70 2.73
N GLN A 56 -7.89 10.39 2.55
CA GLN A 56 -8.91 9.48 3.06
C GLN A 56 -8.35 8.06 3.13
N PRO A 57 -9.02 7.10 3.78
CA PRO A 57 -8.49 5.73 3.92
C PRO A 57 -8.04 5.13 2.60
N CYS A 58 -6.96 4.39 2.64
CA CYS A 58 -6.32 3.83 1.45
C CYS A 58 -6.56 2.33 1.36
N TYR A 59 -6.94 1.85 0.18
CA TYR A 59 -7.31 0.45 -0.03
C TYR A 59 -6.39 -0.28 -0.99
N ALA A 60 -5.64 0.43 -1.81
CA ALA A 60 -4.70 -0.19 -2.73
C ALA A 60 -3.55 0.77 -3.01
N CYS A 61 -2.39 0.22 -3.35
CA CYS A 61 -1.26 1.01 -3.75
C CYS A 61 -0.41 0.25 -4.77
N MET A 62 0.34 1.00 -5.58
CA MET A 62 1.21 0.43 -6.59
C MET A 62 2.32 1.43 -6.92
N LEU A 63 3.53 0.92 -7.12
CA LEU A 63 4.63 1.71 -7.65
C LEU A 63 4.62 1.64 -9.17
N GLY A 64 4.70 2.77 -9.81
CA GLY A 64 4.66 2.87 -11.26
C GLY A 64 5.24 4.18 -11.75
N GLY A 65 4.67 4.67 -12.86
CA GLY A 65 5.21 5.84 -13.54
C GLY A 65 6.42 5.47 -14.40
N ARG A 66 6.96 6.45 -15.12
CA ARG A 66 8.08 6.20 -16.03
C ARG A 66 9.34 5.76 -15.30
N ASP A 67 9.60 6.33 -14.14
CA ASP A 67 10.78 6.04 -13.34
C ASP A 67 10.57 4.91 -12.33
N GLY A 68 9.35 4.39 -12.21
CA GLY A 68 9.01 3.37 -11.23
C GLY A 68 8.95 3.88 -9.80
N LYS A 69 9.00 5.18 -9.60
CA LYS A 69 9.06 5.83 -8.28
C LYS A 69 7.82 6.65 -7.95
N THR A 70 6.76 6.50 -8.71
CA THR A 70 5.49 7.12 -8.39
C THR A 70 4.61 6.13 -7.63
N LEU A 71 4.30 6.45 -6.39
CA LEU A 71 3.38 5.65 -5.60
C LEU A 71 1.95 6.13 -5.90
N PHE A 72 1.14 5.22 -6.41
CA PHE A 72 -0.28 5.45 -6.65
C PHE A 72 -1.06 4.87 -5.47
N ALA A 73 -1.88 5.69 -4.84
CA ALA A 73 -2.71 5.29 -3.72
C ALA A 73 -4.18 5.45 -4.09
N LEU A 74 -4.95 4.38 -3.95
CA LEU A 74 -6.37 4.39 -4.27
C LEU A 74 -7.14 4.54 -2.97
N THR A 75 -7.86 5.64 -2.83
CA THR A 75 -8.49 6.05 -1.59
C THR A 75 -9.99 6.26 -1.76
N ALA A 76 -10.72 6.11 -0.68
CA ALA A 76 -12.16 6.37 -0.63
C ALA A 76 -12.57 6.62 0.82
N ALA A 77 -13.74 7.25 1.00
CA ALA A 77 -14.26 7.51 2.35
C ALA A 77 -14.67 6.22 3.08
N GLY A 78 -15.02 5.17 2.33
CA GLY A 78 -15.37 3.88 2.90
C GLY A 78 -15.33 2.80 1.84
N SER A 79 -15.36 1.54 2.27
CA SER A 79 -15.25 0.38 1.38
C SER A 79 -16.59 -0.34 1.17
N ASP A 80 -17.64 0.01 1.93
CA ASP A 80 -18.94 -0.61 1.72
C ASP A 80 -19.61 -0.02 0.47
N GLY A 81 -20.33 -0.86 -0.28
CA GLY A 81 -20.91 -0.45 -1.55
C GLY A 81 -21.92 0.67 -1.44
N LYS A 82 -22.68 0.70 -0.36
CA LYS A 82 -23.69 1.75 -0.13
C LYS A 82 -23.01 3.10 0.07
N HIS A 83 -22.01 3.17 0.94
CA HIS A 83 -21.30 4.39 1.24
C HIS A 83 -20.53 4.89 0.01
N ALA A 84 -19.78 4.03 -0.65
CA ALA A 84 -18.98 4.38 -1.81
C ALA A 84 -19.86 4.85 -2.97
N ALA A 85 -20.97 4.18 -3.25
CA ALA A 85 -21.88 4.54 -4.32
C ALA A 85 -22.55 5.90 -4.06
N ALA A 86 -22.98 6.16 -2.84
CA ALA A 86 -23.67 7.41 -2.49
C ALA A 86 -22.71 8.60 -2.51
N ALA A 87 -21.49 8.43 -1.98
CA ALA A 87 -20.56 9.52 -1.82
C ALA A 87 -19.67 9.76 -3.05
N LYS A 88 -19.45 8.73 -3.88
CA LYS A 88 -18.58 8.80 -5.07
C LYS A 88 -17.22 9.41 -4.71
N THR A 89 -16.58 8.91 -3.64
CA THR A 89 -15.39 9.52 -3.05
C THR A 89 -14.07 8.95 -3.55
N GLY A 90 -14.11 7.96 -4.42
CA GLY A 90 -12.90 7.31 -4.91
C GLY A 90 -11.94 8.30 -5.56
N LYS A 91 -10.65 8.22 -5.19
CA LYS A 91 -9.59 9.05 -5.73
C LYS A 91 -8.35 8.21 -5.98
N ILE A 92 -7.56 8.65 -6.95
CA ILE A 92 -6.18 8.17 -7.11
C ILE A 92 -5.27 9.31 -6.71
N GLU A 93 -4.49 9.10 -5.65
CA GLU A 93 -3.53 10.08 -5.15
C GLU A 93 -2.12 9.58 -5.48
N THR A 94 -1.20 10.48 -5.77
CA THR A 94 0.16 10.08 -6.14
C THR A 94 1.19 10.86 -5.35
N VAL A 95 2.33 10.21 -5.13
CA VAL A 95 3.49 10.84 -4.50
C VAL A 95 4.77 10.22 -5.06
N GLN A 96 5.82 11.01 -5.18
CA GLN A 96 7.14 10.50 -5.55
C GLN A 96 7.82 9.90 -4.33
N VAL A 97 8.42 8.72 -4.52
CA VAL A 97 9.14 8.00 -3.47
C VAL A 97 10.57 7.72 -3.90
N ARG A 98 11.39 7.17 -3.00
CA ARG A 98 12.83 7.05 -3.22
C ARG A 98 13.23 5.79 -3.99
N ALA A 99 12.55 4.68 -3.75
CA ALA A 99 12.92 3.39 -4.34
C ALA A 99 11.92 2.96 -5.40
N VAL A 100 12.44 2.39 -6.49
CA VAL A 100 11.59 1.90 -7.58
C VAL A 100 10.87 0.61 -7.18
N ARG A 101 9.87 0.23 -7.97
CA ARG A 101 9.19 -1.05 -7.82
C ARG A 101 10.17 -2.20 -7.92
N ALA A 102 9.84 -3.31 -7.26
CA ALA A 102 10.72 -4.50 -7.22
C ALA A 102 10.80 -5.23 -8.57
N GLY A 103 9.89 -4.97 -9.47
CA GLY A 103 9.84 -5.61 -10.77
C GLY A 103 8.46 -5.41 -11.38
N TRP A 104 8.17 -6.19 -12.41
CA TRP A 104 6.85 -6.16 -13.02
C TRP A 104 5.94 -7.17 -12.35
N PRO A 105 4.72 -6.77 -12.03
CA PRO A 105 3.70 -7.77 -11.91
C PRO A 105 3.32 -8.25 -13.29
#